data_fd99898403619cea694530b8de04ec4d
#
_entry.id   fd99898403619cea694530b8de04ec4d
#
_cell.length_a   1.000
_cell.length_b   1.000
_cell.length_c   1.000
_cell.angle_alpha   90.00
_cell.angle_beta   90.00
_cell.angle_gamma   90.00
#
_symmetry.space_group_name_H-M   'P 1'
#
loop_
_entity.id
_entity.type
_entity.pdbx_description
1 polymer ?
#
loop_
_entity_poly.entity_id
_entity_poly.type
_entity_poly.pdbx_seq_one_letter_code
_entity_poly.pdbx_strand_id
1 'polypeptide(L)'
;MPEAKKPKMTPGRAAIVKLLSIYREMMYPLTQIEVQKLAYFLASAGQDLGTLKFEKHKFGPYAPALRHVLTKMDGAFLTGVGDGTKPSEITVMSAALSEAEALLEVSADHETSKRVERIGRLIEGFETPYGMELLATVHWTATEKVNATLDKIVQGVHGWNARKRQIMPPAHIKSAYDRLVAENWLQVIAPRAE
;
A
#
# COMPACT_ATOMS: atom_id res chain seq x y z
N MET A 1 -28.84 -7.74 -20.79
CA MET A 1 -28.12 -6.90 -19.83
C MET A 1 -27.03 -6.16 -20.61
N PRO A 2 -26.91 -4.83 -20.57
CA PRO A 2 -25.80 -4.18 -21.23
C PRO A 2 -24.50 -4.65 -20.56
N GLU A 3 -23.56 -5.19 -21.34
CA GLU A 3 -22.21 -5.49 -20.89
C GLU A 3 -21.63 -4.21 -20.26
N ALA A 4 -21.25 -4.30 -18.99
CA ALA A 4 -20.58 -3.19 -18.33
C ALA A 4 -19.28 -2.90 -19.11
N LYS A 5 -19.20 -1.72 -19.71
CA LYS A 5 -18.04 -1.30 -20.52
C LYS A 5 -16.76 -1.44 -19.69
N LYS A 6 -15.80 -2.24 -20.18
CA LYS A 6 -14.50 -2.41 -19.52
C LYS A 6 -13.91 -1.04 -19.17
N PRO A 7 -13.50 -0.81 -17.92
CA PRO A 7 -12.89 0.45 -17.55
C PRO A 7 -11.57 0.66 -18.31
N LYS A 8 -11.23 1.91 -18.59
CA LYS A 8 -9.97 2.25 -19.27
C LYS A 8 -8.79 2.00 -18.30
N MET A 9 -7.71 1.38 -18.80
CA MET A 9 -6.44 1.35 -18.06
C MET A 9 -5.88 2.76 -17.97
N THR A 10 -5.48 3.17 -16.77
CA THR A 10 -4.85 4.47 -16.48
C THR A 10 -3.52 4.22 -15.77
N PRO A 11 -2.57 5.18 -15.74
CA PRO A 11 -1.31 5.00 -15.02
C PRO A 11 -1.50 4.57 -13.56
N GLY A 12 -2.47 5.14 -12.85
CA GLY A 12 -2.79 4.74 -11.48
C GLY A 12 -3.30 3.30 -11.37
N ARG A 13 -4.15 2.84 -12.29
CA ARG A 13 -4.61 1.44 -12.35
C ARG A 13 -3.48 0.50 -12.75
N ALA A 14 -2.64 0.90 -13.70
CA ALA A 14 -1.46 0.14 -14.10
C ALA A 14 -0.48 -0.02 -12.94
N ALA A 15 -0.24 1.04 -12.14
CA ALA A 15 0.58 0.98 -10.95
C ALA A 15 0.02 -0.02 -9.92
N ILE A 16 -1.30 0.02 -9.66
CA ILE A 16 -1.97 -0.95 -8.78
C ILE A 16 -1.78 -2.37 -9.33
N VAL A 17 -2.12 -2.62 -10.58
CA VAL A 17 -2.01 -3.96 -11.22
C VAL A 17 -0.59 -4.51 -11.11
N LYS A 18 0.43 -3.72 -11.46
CA LYS A 18 1.84 -4.14 -11.36
C LYS A 18 2.26 -4.43 -9.92
N LEU A 19 1.89 -3.56 -8.98
CA LEU A 19 2.27 -3.74 -7.58
C LEU A 19 1.60 -4.97 -6.95
N LEU A 20 0.32 -5.21 -7.26
CA LEU A 20 -0.39 -6.41 -6.81
C LEU A 20 0.20 -7.69 -7.43
N SER A 21 0.69 -7.63 -8.67
CA SER A 21 1.37 -8.76 -9.32
C SER A 21 2.67 -9.11 -8.59
N ILE A 22 3.51 -8.11 -8.29
CA ILE A 22 4.75 -8.30 -7.54
C ILE A 22 4.47 -8.88 -6.13
N TYR A 23 3.49 -8.34 -5.42
CA TYR A 23 3.12 -8.83 -4.10
C TYR A 23 2.72 -10.31 -4.13
N ARG A 24 1.98 -10.72 -5.16
CA ARG A 24 1.49 -12.09 -5.31
C ARG A 24 2.61 -13.10 -5.67
N GLU A 25 3.66 -12.69 -6.38
CA GLU A 25 4.81 -13.55 -6.68
C GLU A 25 5.47 -14.07 -5.39
N MET A 26 5.25 -13.40 -4.28
CA MET A 26 5.74 -13.81 -2.95
C MET A 26 4.85 -14.84 -2.24
N MET A 27 3.87 -15.44 -2.94
CA MET A 27 3.06 -16.60 -2.53
C MET A 27 2.06 -16.39 -1.37
N TYR A 28 1.68 -15.16 -1.06
CA TYR A 28 0.65 -14.88 -0.05
C TYR A 28 -0.68 -14.48 -0.68
N PRO A 29 -1.83 -14.91 -0.10
CA PRO A 29 -3.14 -14.45 -0.56
C PRO A 29 -3.27 -12.94 -0.34
N LEU A 30 -3.68 -12.25 -1.39
CA LEU A 30 -3.83 -10.79 -1.37
C LEU A 30 -5.25 -10.44 -0.92
N THR A 31 -5.37 -9.80 0.23
CA THR A 31 -6.64 -9.34 0.77
C THR A 31 -6.85 -7.83 0.57
N GLN A 32 -8.06 -7.33 0.83
CA GLN A 32 -8.34 -5.90 0.73
C GLN A 32 -7.48 -5.05 1.70
N ILE A 33 -7.03 -5.63 2.82
CA ILE A 33 -6.16 -4.92 3.78
C ILE A 33 -4.82 -4.60 3.13
N GLU A 34 -4.18 -5.59 2.50
CA GLU A 34 -2.90 -5.37 1.83
C GLU A 34 -3.04 -4.41 0.66
N VAL A 35 -4.10 -4.55 -0.16
CA VAL A 35 -4.35 -3.62 -1.27
C VAL A 35 -4.48 -2.18 -0.79
N GLN A 36 -5.15 -1.94 0.34
CA GLN A 36 -5.23 -0.60 0.96
C GLN A 36 -3.85 -0.06 1.32
N LYS A 37 -2.95 -0.89 1.84
CA LYS A 37 -1.59 -0.45 2.24
C LYS A 37 -0.68 -0.26 1.03
N LEU A 38 -0.78 -1.11 0.02
CA LEU A 38 -0.06 -0.95 -1.24
C LEU A 38 -0.47 0.33 -1.96
N ALA A 39 -1.78 0.62 -2.05
CA ALA A 39 -2.29 1.87 -2.61
C ALA A 39 -1.87 3.10 -1.78
N TYR A 40 -1.82 2.99 -0.45
CA TYR A 40 -1.29 4.02 0.43
C TYR A 40 0.17 4.35 0.10
N PHE A 41 1.02 3.34 -0.07
CA PHE A 41 2.42 3.57 -0.43
C PHE A 41 2.57 4.12 -1.84
N LEU A 42 1.73 3.72 -2.81
CA LEU A 42 1.70 4.35 -4.13
C LEU A 42 1.40 5.85 -4.04
N ALA A 43 0.36 6.23 -3.29
CA ALA A 43 0.02 7.64 -3.07
C ALA A 43 1.14 8.39 -2.35
N SER A 44 1.75 7.78 -1.32
CA SER A 44 2.88 8.36 -0.58
C SER A 44 4.13 8.54 -1.43
N ALA A 45 4.32 7.70 -2.45
CA ALA A 45 5.39 7.84 -3.46
C ALA A 45 5.07 8.89 -4.52
N GLY A 46 3.92 9.55 -4.46
CA GLY A 46 3.50 10.57 -5.43
C GLY A 46 2.82 10.01 -6.69
N GLN A 47 2.32 8.77 -6.64
CA GLN A 47 1.49 8.23 -7.72
C GLN A 47 0.12 8.90 -7.71
N ASP A 48 -0.30 9.41 -8.86
CA ASP A 48 -1.67 9.90 -9.01
C ASP A 48 -2.64 8.70 -9.00
N LEU A 49 -3.46 8.63 -7.98
CA LEU A 49 -4.53 7.67 -7.80
C LEU A 49 -5.92 8.35 -7.85
N GLY A 50 -6.00 9.52 -8.47
CA GLY A 50 -7.23 10.28 -8.61
C GLY A 50 -7.69 10.87 -7.28
N THR A 51 -8.94 10.62 -6.91
CA THR A 51 -9.58 11.21 -5.72
C THR A 51 -9.35 10.44 -4.42
N LEU A 52 -8.44 9.44 -4.41
CA LEU A 52 -8.18 8.67 -3.20
C LEU A 52 -7.58 9.56 -2.10
N LYS A 53 -8.23 9.56 -0.96
CA LYS A 53 -7.75 10.22 0.27
C LYS A 53 -7.64 9.18 1.35
N PHE A 54 -6.45 9.08 1.93
CA PHE A 54 -6.21 8.17 3.04
C PHE A 54 -6.46 8.86 4.36
N GLU A 55 -7.06 8.14 5.27
CA GLU A 55 -7.39 8.58 6.62
C GLU A 55 -7.02 7.50 7.64
N LYS A 56 -6.96 7.90 8.90
CA LYS A 56 -6.69 7.01 10.02
C LYS A 56 -7.86 6.06 10.25
N HIS A 57 -7.62 4.75 10.17
CA HIS A 57 -8.66 3.73 10.35
C HIS A 57 -8.17 2.62 11.29
N LYS A 58 -9.08 1.74 11.73
CA LYS A 58 -8.77 0.62 12.66
C LYS A 58 -7.51 -0.16 12.27
N PHE A 59 -7.34 -0.47 11.00
CA PHE A 59 -6.23 -1.27 10.45
C PHE A 59 -5.15 -0.42 9.76
N GLY A 60 -4.93 0.81 10.21
CA GLY A 60 -3.95 1.72 9.63
C GLY A 60 -4.54 2.65 8.55
N PRO A 61 -3.72 3.28 7.70
CA PRO A 61 -4.20 4.15 6.63
C PRO A 61 -5.21 3.44 5.72
N TYR A 62 -6.31 4.10 5.41
CA TYR A 62 -7.43 3.55 4.65
C TYR A 62 -8.05 4.62 3.77
N ALA A 63 -8.38 4.28 2.52
CA ALA A 63 -9.12 5.14 1.61
C ALA A 63 -10.48 4.51 1.27
N PRO A 64 -11.61 5.03 1.77
CA PRO A 64 -12.93 4.47 1.50
C PRO A 64 -13.24 4.35 -0.01
N ALA A 65 -12.82 5.34 -0.78
CA ALA A 65 -13.05 5.39 -2.23
C ALA A 65 -12.29 4.29 -2.99
N LEU A 66 -11.22 3.70 -2.43
CA LEU A 66 -10.47 2.63 -3.10
C LEU A 66 -11.34 1.40 -3.37
N ARG A 67 -12.29 1.10 -2.48
CA ARG A 67 -13.24 0.00 -2.70
C ARG A 67 -13.98 0.16 -4.04
N HIS A 68 -14.47 1.36 -4.35
CA HIS A 68 -15.17 1.62 -5.60
C HIS A 68 -14.25 1.48 -6.82
N VAL A 69 -12.97 1.85 -6.67
CA VAL A 69 -11.96 1.66 -7.73
C VAL A 69 -11.76 0.17 -7.98
N LEU A 70 -11.55 -0.63 -6.93
CA LEU A 70 -11.35 -2.08 -7.04
C LEU A 70 -12.59 -2.79 -7.60
N THR A 71 -13.79 -2.41 -7.16
CA THR A 71 -15.04 -2.97 -7.71
C THR A 71 -15.16 -2.71 -9.21
N LYS A 72 -14.74 -1.54 -9.70
CA LYS A 72 -14.71 -1.25 -11.14
C LYS A 72 -13.62 -2.02 -11.89
N MET A 73 -12.59 -2.46 -11.21
CA MET A 73 -11.50 -3.26 -11.79
C MET A 73 -11.82 -4.76 -11.75
N ASP A 74 -12.76 -5.19 -10.91
CA ASP A 74 -13.16 -6.60 -10.78
C ASP A 74 -13.83 -7.09 -12.07
N GLY A 75 -13.45 -8.27 -12.54
CA GLY A 75 -13.85 -8.83 -13.83
C GLY A 75 -13.20 -8.19 -15.05
N ALA A 76 -12.47 -7.07 -14.90
CA ALA A 76 -11.80 -6.39 -16.01
C ALA A 76 -10.25 -6.51 -15.93
N PHE A 77 -9.69 -6.33 -14.75
CA PHE A 77 -8.26 -6.34 -14.47
C PHE A 77 -7.90 -7.24 -13.29
N LEU A 78 -8.83 -7.38 -12.36
CA LEU A 78 -8.72 -8.17 -11.14
C LEU A 78 -9.87 -9.18 -11.08
N THR A 79 -9.72 -10.18 -10.23
CA THR A 79 -10.80 -11.07 -9.81
C THR A 79 -10.74 -11.25 -8.30
N GLY A 80 -11.88 -11.58 -7.68
CA GLY A 80 -11.96 -11.90 -6.26
C GLY A 80 -11.99 -10.68 -5.34
N VAL A 81 -12.30 -9.49 -5.85
CA VAL A 81 -12.46 -8.29 -5.00
C VAL A 81 -13.59 -8.46 -4.01
N GLY A 82 -14.70 -9.11 -4.42
CA GLY A 82 -15.85 -9.39 -3.58
C GLY A 82 -16.58 -8.12 -3.11
N ASP A 83 -17.64 -8.35 -2.35
CA ASP A 83 -18.48 -7.27 -1.78
C ASP A 83 -18.01 -6.80 -0.40
N GLY A 84 -16.93 -7.38 0.13
CA GLY A 84 -16.37 -7.07 1.45
C GLY A 84 -17.11 -7.73 2.63
N THR A 85 -18.10 -8.58 2.38
CA THR A 85 -18.81 -9.34 3.43
C THR A 85 -18.06 -10.60 3.85
N LYS A 86 -17.22 -11.14 2.95
CA LYS A 86 -16.39 -12.32 3.19
C LYS A 86 -14.93 -12.02 2.86
N PRO A 87 -13.97 -12.71 3.50
CA PRO A 87 -12.60 -12.69 3.07
C PRO A 87 -12.52 -13.07 1.58
N SER A 88 -11.84 -12.28 0.79
CA SER A 88 -11.65 -12.51 -0.63
C SER A 88 -10.16 -12.52 -0.97
N GLU A 89 -9.77 -13.38 -1.89
CA GLU A 89 -8.42 -13.40 -2.44
C GLU A 89 -8.42 -12.68 -3.79
N ILE A 90 -7.77 -11.54 -3.82
CA ILE A 90 -7.69 -10.72 -5.02
C ILE A 90 -6.58 -11.25 -5.94
N THR A 91 -6.92 -11.45 -7.20
CA THR A 91 -6.00 -11.96 -8.22
C THR A 91 -5.91 -10.98 -9.39
N VAL A 92 -4.70 -10.75 -9.87
CA VAL A 92 -4.45 -9.99 -11.10
C VAL A 92 -4.66 -10.89 -12.30
N MET A 93 -5.42 -10.45 -13.29
CA MET A 93 -5.59 -11.14 -14.56
C MET A 93 -4.32 -10.96 -15.41
N SER A 94 -3.81 -12.03 -16.03
CA SER A 94 -2.59 -11.97 -16.86
C SER A 94 -2.69 -10.94 -17.99
N ALA A 95 -3.84 -10.87 -18.65
CA ALA A 95 -4.09 -9.87 -19.69
C ALA A 95 -4.03 -8.42 -19.15
N ALA A 96 -4.41 -8.20 -17.90
CA ALA A 96 -4.36 -6.88 -17.28
C ALA A 96 -2.91 -6.45 -16.97
N LEU A 97 -2.05 -7.39 -16.57
CA LEU A 97 -0.63 -7.10 -16.37
C LEU A 97 0.03 -6.68 -17.68
N SER A 98 -0.18 -7.45 -18.76
CA SER A 98 0.35 -7.08 -20.09
C SER A 98 -0.17 -5.73 -20.59
N GLU A 99 -1.46 -5.42 -20.35
CA GLU A 99 -2.06 -4.12 -20.70
C GLU A 99 -1.44 -2.97 -19.90
N ALA A 100 -1.19 -3.19 -18.61
CA ALA A 100 -0.54 -2.21 -17.74
C ALA A 100 0.90 -1.93 -18.18
N GLU A 101 1.67 -2.97 -18.49
CA GLU A 101 3.04 -2.84 -18.97
C GLU A 101 3.11 -2.11 -20.31
N ALA A 102 2.28 -2.50 -21.27
CA ALA A 102 2.21 -1.83 -22.56
C ALA A 102 1.83 -0.34 -22.44
N LEU A 103 0.89 0.00 -21.53
CA LEU A 103 0.54 1.40 -21.28
C LEU A 103 1.73 2.21 -20.77
N LEU A 104 2.47 1.67 -19.79
CA LEU A 104 3.60 2.38 -19.18
C LEU A 104 4.78 2.51 -20.14
N GLU A 105 5.02 1.52 -20.99
CA GLU A 105 6.01 1.60 -22.07
C GLU A 105 5.66 2.67 -23.12
N VAL A 106 4.44 2.61 -23.66
CA VAL A 106 3.99 3.55 -24.70
C VAL A 106 3.93 4.99 -24.18
N SER A 107 3.53 5.18 -22.93
CA SER A 107 3.49 6.51 -22.32
C SER A 107 4.85 7.03 -21.85
N ALA A 108 5.91 6.20 -21.94
CA ALA A 108 7.23 6.48 -21.36
C ALA A 108 7.14 6.87 -19.86
N ASP A 109 6.18 6.31 -19.14
CA ASP A 109 5.96 6.59 -17.72
C ASP A 109 6.93 5.80 -16.84
N HIS A 110 8.21 6.18 -16.92
CA HIS A 110 9.26 5.57 -16.11
C HIS A 110 9.10 5.87 -14.61
N GLU A 111 8.41 6.96 -14.26
CA GLU A 111 8.20 7.33 -12.85
C GLU A 111 7.24 6.37 -12.14
N THR A 112 6.16 5.95 -12.80
CA THR A 112 5.26 4.93 -12.25
C THR A 112 6.00 3.61 -12.02
N SER A 113 6.80 3.15 -12.97
CA SER A 113 7.61 1.93 -12.82
C SER A 113 8.59 2.03 -11.65
N LYS A 114 9.34 3.13 -11.53
CA LYS A 114 10.25 3.37 -10.40
C LYS A 114 9.53 3.37 -9.04
N ARG A 115 8.31 3.94 -8.96
CA ARG A 115 7.52 3.92 -7.73
C ARG A 115 7.13 2.50 -7.34
N VAL A 116 6.67 1.70 -8.32
CA VAL A 116 6.30 0.30 -8.10
C VAL A 116 7.51 -0.50 -7.60
N GLU A 117 8.68 -0.38 -8.24
CA GLU A 117 9.91 -1.05 -7.84
C GLU A 117 10.36 -0.62 -6.42
N ARG A 118 10.29 0.67 -6.13
CA ARG A 118 10.63 1.21 -4.81
C ARG A 118 9.74 0.64 -3.72
N ILE A 119 8.44 0.48 -3.99
CA ILE A 119 7.51 -0.14 -3.05
C ILE A 119 7.80 -1.64 -2.92
N GLY A 120 8.11 -2.34 -4.03
CA GLY A 120 8.50 -3.73 -4.01
C GLY A 120 9.66 -3.99 -3.04
N ARG A 121 10.73 -3.19 -3.09
CA ARG A 121 11.84 -3.27 -2.12
C ARG A 121 11.43 -2.96 -0.69
N LEU A 122 10.56 -1.95 -0.50
CA LEU A 122 10.10 -1.57 0.83
C LEU A 122 9.40 -2.72 1.56
N ILE A 123 8.50 -3.41 0.85
CA ILE A 123 7.59 -4.40 1.45
C ILE A 123 8.23 -5.78 1.63
N GLU A 124 9.42 -6.02 1.08
CA GLU A 124 10.12 -7.30 1.20
C GLU A 124 10.29 -7.71 2.68
N GLY A 125 9.77 -8.89 3.04
CA GLY A 125 9.70 -9.37 4.42
C GLY A 125 8.51 -8.86 5.25
N PHE A 126 7.63 -8.04 4.66
CA PHE A 126 6.39 -7.55 5.28
C PHE A 126 5.12 -8.01 4.56
N GLU A 127 5.21 -8.98 3.67
CA GLU A 127 4.14 -9.44 2.76
C GLU A 127 3.10 -10.31 3.49
N THR A 128 2.56 -9.78 4.55
CA THR A 128 1.45 -10.34 5.31
C THR A 128 0.45 -9.24 5.69
N PRO A 129 -0.82 -9.54 5.97
CA PRO A 129 -1.78 -8.55 6.46
C PRO A 129 -1.25 -7.75 7.65
N TYR A 130 -0.58 -8.43 8.60
CA TYR A 130 0.02 -7.80 9.77
C TYR A 130 1.24 -6.94 9.39
N GLY A 131 2.16 -7.48 8.59
CA GLY A 131 3.37 -6.76 8.17
C GLY A 131 3.04 -5.49 7.40
N MET A 132 2.11 -5.56 6.47
CA MET A 132 1.65 -4.41 5.71
C MET A 132 0.93 -3.38 6.58
N GLU A 133 0.09 -3.83 7.53
CA GLU A 133 -0.55 -2.94 8.50
C GLU A 133 0.47 -2.24 9.38
N LEU A 134 1.46 -2.97 9.88
CA LEU A 134 2.54 -2.44 10.72
C LEU A 134 3.34 -1.37 9.95
N LEU A 135 3.85 -1.72 8.77
CA LEU A 135 4.69 -0.85 7.96
C LEU A 135 3.97 0.47 7.61
N ALA A 136 2.71 0.38 7.15
CA ALA A 136 1.91 1.56 6.80
C ALA A 136 1.54 2.40 8.03
N THR A 137 1.25 1.77 9.18
CA THR A 137 0.94 2.49 10.42
C THR A 137 2.16 3.25 10.95
N VAL A 138 3.34 2.63 10.92
CA VAL A 138 4.60 3.28 11.33
C VAL A 138 4.94 4.44 10.41
N HIS A 139 4.85 4.26 9.10
CA HIS A 139 5.08 5.32 8.12
C HIS A 139 4.14 6.51 8.34
N TRP A 140 2.83 6.26 8.47
CA TRP A 140 1.84 7.31 8.76
C TRP A 140 2.18 8.07 10.02
N THR A 141 2.43 7.35 11.12
CA THR A 141 2.72 7.97 12.43
C THR A 141 3.99 8.81 12.38
N ALA A 142 5.01 8.38 11.64
CA ALA A 142 6.25 9.12 11.49
C ALA A 142 6.07 10.39 10.64
N THR A 143 5.23 10.34 9.61
CA THR A 143 4.97 11.50 8.73
C THR A 143 4.03 12.53 9.33
N GLU A 144 3.14 12.15 10.25
CA GLU A 144 2.29 13.12 10.97
C GLU A 144 3.07 13.99 11.97
N LYS A 145 4.26 13.58 12.39
CA LYS A 145 5.03 14.25 13.44
C LYS A 145 6.32 14.83 12.89
N VAL A 146 6.48 16.12 13.00
CA VAL A 146 7.77 16.77 12.73
C VAL A 146 8.79 16.28 13.76
N ASN A 147 9.95 15.82 13.29
CA ASN A 147 11.04 15.33 14.14
C ASN A 147 10.63 14.12 15.02
N ALA A 148 9.98 13.13 14.44
CA ALA A 148 9.56 11.93 15.15
C ALA A 148 10.77 11.05 15.50
N THR A 149 11.13 10.99 16.78
CA THR A 149 12.03 9.94 17.28
C THR A 149 11.31 8.60 17.32
N LEU A 150 12.07 7.49 17.36
CA LEU A 150 11.48 6.16 17.46
C LEU A 150 10.50 6.04 18.64
N ASP A 151 10.86 6.60 19.81
CA ASP A 151 9.98 6.57 21.00
C ASP A 151 8.65 7.30 20.74
N LYS A 152 8.68 8.45 20.09
CA LYS A 152 7.47 9.18 19.71
C LYS A 152 6.63 8.40 18.70
N ILE A 153 7.25 7.65 17.79
CA ILE A 153 6.57 6.77 16.86
C ILE A 153 5.92 5.60 17.60
N VAL A 154 6.64 4.94 18.51
CA VAL A 154 6.08 3.86 19.35
C VAL A 154 4.86 4.37 20.12
N GLN A 155 4.97 5.52 20.80
CA GLN A 155 3.85 6.14 21.50
C GLN A 155 2.68 6.46 20.57
N GLY A 156 2.94 6.96 19.36
CA GLY A 156 1.93 7.28 18.37
C GLY A 156 1.20 6.04 17.85
N VAL A 157 1.93 4.95 17.57
CA VAL A 157 1.35 3.66 17.17
C VAL A 157 0.51 3.07 18.30
N HIS A 158 1.00 3.10 19.52
CA HIS A 158 0.27 2.60 20.71
C HIS A 158 -0.93 3.49 21.06
N GLY A 159 -0.86 4.78 20.78
CA GLY A 159 -1.97 5.72 20.92
C GLY A 159 -3.03 5.63 19.81
N TRP A 160 -2.75 4.89 18.74
CA TRP A 160 -3.70 4.75 17.62
C TRP A 160 -4.99 4.03 18.04
N ASN A 161 -4.86 2.88 18.66
CA ASN A 161 -5.96 2.14 19.31
C ASN A 161 -5.42 1.02 20.22
N ALA A 162 -6.31 0.46 21.06
CA ALA A 162 -5.96 -0.59 22.00
C ALA A 162 -5.40 -1.84 21.31
N ARG A 163 -5.96 -2.22 20.14
CA ARG A 163 -5.49 -3.38 19.38
C ARG A 163 -4.03 -3.21 18.95
N LYS A 164 -3.65 -2.06 18.38
CA LYS A 164 -2.27 -1.82 17.95
C LYS A 164 -1.29 -1.88 19.13
N ARG A 165 -1.67 -1.31 20.26
CA ARG A 165 -0.85 -1.40 21.48
C ARG A 165 -0.60 -2.84 21.90
N GLN A 166 -1.60 -3.71 21.73
CA GLN A 166 -1.49 -5.12 22.11
C GLN A 166 -0.68 -5.94 21.12
N ILE A 167 -0.85 -5.73 19.80
CA ILE A 167 -0.28 -6.61 18.78
C ILE A 167 1.01 -6.08 18.12
N MET A 168 1.34 -4.80 18.31
CA MET A 168 2.52 -4.14 17.73
C MET A 168 3.54 -3.78 18.82
N PRO A 169 4.37 -4.74 19.28
CA PRO A 169 5.38 -4.47 20.29
C PRO A 169 6.44 -3.50 19.75
N PRO A 170 7.16 -2.77 20.63
CA PRO A 170 8.20 -1.80 20.23
C PRO A 170 9.24 -2.39 19.28
N ALA A 171 9.63 -3.66 19.45
CA ALA A 171 10.57 -4.33 18.56
C ALA A 171 10.09 -4.45 17.12
N HIS A 172 8.81 -4.75 16.91
CA HIS A 172 8.22 -4.82 15.56
C HIS A 172 8.11 -3.42 14.94
N ILE A 173 7.70 -2.41 15.74
CA ILE A 173 7.65 -1.01 15.30
C ILE A 173 9.04 -0.55 14.88
N LYS A 174 10.09 -0.91 15.65
CA LYS A 174 11.47 -0.61 15.30
C LYS A 174 11.88 -1.26 13.98
N SER A 175 11.57 -2.54 13.76
CA SER A 175 11.88 -3.25 12.51
C SER A 175 11.25 -2.56 11.31
N ALA A 176 9.98 -2.15 11.40
CA ALA A 176 9.31 -1.39 10.35
C ALA A 176 9.94 0.00 10.14
N TYR A 177 10.29 0.70 11.22
CA TYR A 177 10.98 1.98 11.15
C TYR A 177 12.34 1.86 10.46
N ASP A 178 13.16 0.88 10.86
CA ASP A 178 14.48 0.63 10.29
C ASP A 178 14.37 0.34 8.76
N ARG A 179 13.37 -0.44 8.33
CA ARG A 179 13.11 -0.69 6.90
C ARG A 179 12.72 0.59 6.17
N LEU A 180 11.83 1.40 6.72
CA LEU A 180 11.41 2.68 6.13
C LEU A 180 12.58 3.66 5.99
N VAL A 181 13.50 3.66 6.93
CA VAL A 181 14.72 4.46 6.86
C VAL A 181 15.68 3.91 5.81
N ALA A 182 15.95 2.60 5.82
CA ALA A 182 16.86 1.94 4.88
C ALA A 182 16.44 2.13 3.42
N GLU A 183 15.13 2.11 3.15
CA GLU A 183 14.55 2.32 1.83
C GLU A 183 14.25 3.80 1.50
N ASN A 184 14.75 4.74 2.32
CA ASN A 184 14.60 6.19 2.15
C ASN A 184 13.14 6.68 2.10
N TRP A 185 12.25 6.05 2.89
CA TRP A 185 10.88 6.52 3.10
C TRP A 185 10.76 7.47 4.27
N LEU A 186 11.71 7.40 5.21
CA LEU A 186 11.83 8.31 6.34
C LEU A 186 13.27 8.83 6.42
N GLN A 187 13.43 10.08 6.80
CA GLN A 187 14.75 10.65 7.09
C GLN A 187 15.11 10.39 8.56
N VAL A 188 16.34 9.94 8.79
CA VAL A 188 16.89 9.88 10.16
C VAL A 188 17.15 11.29 10.64
N ILE A 189 16.48 11.68 11.71
CA ILE A 189 16.82 12.92 12.40
C ILE A 189 17.88 12.53 13.43
N ALA A 190 19.14 12.90 13.15
CA ALA A 190 20.20 12.77 14.13
C ALA A 190 19.78 13.49 15.43
N PRO A 191 19.98 12.88 16.61
CA PRO A 191 19.79 13.58 17.86
C PRO A 191 20.66 14.85 17.82
N ARG A 192 20.08 16.01 18.15
CA ARG A 192 20.89 17.20 18.38
C ARG A 192 21.86 16.86 19.51
N ALA A 193 23.17 16.96 19.23
CA ALA A 193 24.16 16.98 20.29
C ALA A 193 23.81 18.18 21.20
N GLU A 194 23.51 17.89 22.47
CA GLU A 194 23.37 18.89 23.54
C GLU A 194 24.73 19.51 23.84
#